data_812ff0d0b145e7431417ef595ad1929e
#
_entry.id   812ff0d0b145e7431417ef595ad1929e
#
_cell.length_a   1.000
_cell.length_b   1.000
_cell.length_c   1.000
_cell.angle_alpha   90.00
_cell.angle_beta   90.00
_cell.angle_gamma   90.00
#
_symmetry.space_group_name_H-M   'P 1'
#
loop_
_entity.id
_entity.type
_entity.pdbx_description
1 polymer ?
#
loop_
_entity_poly.entity_id
_entity_poly.type
_entity_poly.pdbx_seq_one_letter_code
_entity_poly.pdbx_strand_id
1 'polypeptide(L)'
;VTDRPALSLNPGSRGSRVLGIGSAQPEKIVTNDDLSKFMETSDEWIQSRVGIIERRFAEKDESLTDFAVAAGKAALEDAGVDPSEVDTVILPNCTMPTLIPNAAAQVAARIGIPSPGAFDLNAACAGFCYGLGVASDLIRAGSAKKVLVIGAEKLTDSVDPTDRANAIIFADGAGAAVVGASDEPEIGPVSWGSAGDLVDLIYMRDDKYIYQEGQSVFRWATTKIAPIAMQALEVAGLKPSDVDVLIPHQANLRIVEAIAKKLRANGAREDMVVADDIKYSGNTSSASIPLALDHMRKAGTAKPGDVVLAVGFGAGLSYAGQAFICP
;
A
#
# COMPACT_ATOMS: atom_id res chain seq x y z
N VAL A 1 11.38 -37.17 -33.62
CA VAL A 1 11.44 -35.79 -33.15
C VAL A 1 10.17 -35.14 -33.64
N THR A 2 9.18 -34.95 -32.76
CA THR A 2 7.94 -34.25 -33.13
C THR A 2 8.29 -32.79 -33.36
N ASP A 3 8.06 -32.29 -34.58
CA ASP A 3 8.23 -30.92 -34.99
C ASP A 3 7.15 -30.07 -34.28
N ARG A 4 7.38 -29.74 -33.01
CA ARG A 4 6.49 -28.84 -32.24
C ARG A 4 6.81 -27.42 -32.60
N PRO A 5 5.80 -26.58 -32.94
CA PRO A 5 6.03 -25.18 -33.17
C PRO A 5 6.63 -24.53 -31.92
N ALA A 6 7.65 -23.72 -32.09
CA ALA A 6 8.26 -22.93 -31.02
C ALA A 6 7.34 -21.77 -30.65
N LEU A 7 7.08 -21.56 -29.36
CA LEU A 7 6.43 -20.36 -28.87
C LEU A 7 7.45 -19.21 -28.81
N SER A 8 7.02 -18.03 -29.20
CA SER A 8 7.82 -16.81 -29.06
C SER A 8 7.50 -16.11 -27.73
N LEU A 9 8.50 -15.50 -27.13
CA LEU A 9 8.35 -14.62 -25.96
C LEU A 9 8.51 -13.16 -26.40
N ASN A 10 7.74 -12.27 -25.78
CA ASN A 10 8.00 -10.85 -25.92
C ASN A 10 9.33 -10.52 -25.22
N PRO A 11 10.14 -9.60 -25.77
CA PRO A 11 11.30 -9.11 -25.05
C PRO A 11 10.84 -8.33 -23.82
N GLY A 12 11.33 -8.72 -22.66
CA GLY A 12 11.13 -7.99 -21.42
C GLY A 12 12.14 -6.84 -21.26
N SER A 13 11.99 -6.08 -20.18
CA SER A 13 12.93 -5.05 -19.79
C SER A 13 13.96 -5.61 -18.80
N ARG A 14 15.17 -5.02 -18.78
CA ARG A 14 16.20 -5.37 -17.80
C ARG A 14 15.77 -4.96 -16.38
N GLY A 15 15.10 -3.82 -16.25
CA GLY A 15 14.59 -3.28 -14.99
C GLY A 15 13.20 -2.70 -15.14
N SER A 16 12.69 -2.25 -14.02
CA SER A 16 11.47 -1.46 -13.91
C SER A 16 11.68 -0.33 -12.91
N ARG A 17 10.90 0.74 -13.04
CA ARG A 17 10.94 1.88 -12.13
C ARG A 17 9.54 2.42 -11.86
N VAL A 18 9.38 3.10 -10.74
CA VAL A 18 8.23 3.95 -10.48
C VAL A 18 8.39 5.24 -11.28
N LEU A 19 7.40 5.59 -12.10
CA LEU A 19 7.42 6.78 -12.94
C LEU A 19 6.75 7.98 -12.27
N GLY A 20 5.74 7.71 -11.43
CA GLY A 20 4.99 8.73 -10.72
C GLY A 20 4.09 8.11 -9.67
N ILE A 21 3.68 8.95 -8.71
CA ILE A 21 2.86 8.60 -7.54
C ILE A 21 1.70 9.58 -7.46
N GLY A 22 0.55 9.12 -6.99
CA GLY A 22 -0.60 9.98 -6.71
C GLY A 22 -1.47 9.42 -5.62
N SER A 23 -2.21 10.26 -4.94
CA SER A 23 -3.13 9.87 -3.88
C SER A 23 -4.44 10.64 -3.94
N ALA A 24 -5.47 10.07 -3.32
CA ALA A 24 -6.75 10.72 -3.08
C ALA A 24 -7.33 10.25 -1.75
N GLN A 25 -7.89 11.18 -1.00
CA GLN A 25 -8.58 10.94 0.26
C GLN A 25 -9.92 11.69 0.28
N PRO A 26 -10.89 11.23 1.08
CA PRO A 26 -12.09 12.01 1.37
C PRO A 26 -11.74 13.40 1.92
N GLU A 27 -12.58 14.39 1.61
CA GLU A 27 -12.41 15.74 2.15
C GLU A 27 -12.74 15.84 3.64
N LYS A 28 -13.63 14.97 4.12
CA LYS A 28 -14.10 14.99 5.51
C LYS A 28 -13.02 14.52 6.48
N ILE A 29 -12.56 15.46 7.29
CA ILE A 29 -11.68 15.21 8.43
C ILE A 29 -12.54 14.75 9.61
N VAL A 30 -12.09 13.68 10.27
CA VAL A 30 -12.69 13.18 11.52
C VAL A 30 -11.59 13.18 12.58
N THR A 31 -11.74 14.05 13.57
CA THR A 31 -10.82 14.17 14.70
C THR A 31 -11.10 13.14 15.79
N ASN A 32 -10.19 12.97 16.73
CA ASN A 32 -10.43 12.13 17.91
C ASN A 32 -11.58 12.67 18.76
N ASP A 33 -11.73 13.99 18.85
CA ASP A 33 -12.85 14.64 19.55
C ASP A 33 -14.20 14.38 18.86
N ASP A 34 -14.22 14.24 17.53
CA ASP A 34 -15.44 13.84 16.82
C ASP A 34 -15.85 12.41 17.19
N LEU A 35 -14.89 11.49 17.30
CA LEU A 35 -15.16 10.11 17.73
C LEU A 35 -15.65 10.06 19.17
N SER A 36 -15.16 10.91 20.04
CA SER A 36 -15.58 10.96 21.46
C SER A 36 -17.05 11.35 21.66
N LYS A 37 -17.70 11.92 20.64
CA LYS A 37 -19.13 12.29 20.70
C LYS A 37 -20.07 11.08 20.68
N PHE A 38 -19.59 9.92 20.19
CA PHE A 38 -20.41 8.72 20.03
C PHE A 38 -19.78 7.43 20.55
N MET A 39 -18.55 7.47 21.08
CA MET A 39 -17.93 6.35 21.77
C MET A 39 -17.13 6.82 22.99
N GLU A 40 -16.97 5.95 23.97
CA GLU A 40 -16.18 6.24 25.18
C GLU A 40 -14.68 6.22 24.86
N THR A 41 -14.14 7.37 24.43
CA THR A 41 -12.72 7.54 24.09
C THR A 41 -12.28 8.99 24.33
N SER A 42 -11.00 9.29 24.14
CA SER A 42 -10.45 10.63 24.18
C SER A 42 -9.28 10.77 23.19
N ASP A 43 -8.95 12.01 22.81
CA ASP A 43 -7.81 12.30 21.96
C ASP A 43 -6.51 11.72 22.56
N GLU A 44 -6.25 11.98 23.84
CA GLU A 44 -5.07 11.46 24.55
C GLU A 44 -5.03 9.93 24.53
N TRP A 45 -6.16 9.25 24.76
CA TRP A 45 -6.23 7.79 24.74
C TRP A 45 -5.91 7.22 23.35
N ILE A 46 -6.50 7.78 22.28
CA ILE A 46 -6.27 7.35 20.90
C ILE A 46 -4.81 7.57 20.51
N GLN A 47 -4.28 8.77 20.73
CA GLN A 47 -2.89 9.07 20.40
C GLN A 47 -1.90 8.17 21.15
N SER A 48 -2.12 7.90 22.44
CA SER A 48 -1.25 7.00 23.21
C SER A 48 -1.28 5.55 22.73
N ARG A 49 -2.37 5.11 22.11
CA ARG A 49 -2.57 3.72 21.64
C ARG A 49 -2.09 3.50 20.20
N VAL A 50 -2.41 4.43 19.31
CA VAL A 50 -2.22 4.24 17.86
C VAL A 50 -1.49 5.40 17.17
N GLY A 51 -1.35 6.55 17.84
CA GLY A 51 -0.66 7.74 17.31
C GLY A 51 -1.50 8.56 16.34
N ILE A 52 -2.78 8.22 16.12
CA ILE A 52 -3.65 8.92 15.17
C ILE A 52 -4.20 10.19 15.81
N ILE A 53 -4.08 11.33 15.12
CA ILE A 53 -4.62 12.64 15.49
C ILE A 53 -5.96 12.85 14.81
N GLU A 54 -5.99 12.60 13.49
CA GLU A 54 -7.18 12.67 12.65
C GLU A 54 -7.15 11.61 11.56
N ARG A 55 -8.25 11.43 10.87
CA ARG A 55 -8.39 10.53 9.72
C ARG A 55 -9.41 11.09 8.74
N ARG A 56 -9.51 10.43 7.56
CA ARG A 56 -10.47 10.82 6.53
C ARG A 56 -11.53 9.74 6.40
N PHE A 57 -12.80 10.16 6.43
CA PHE A 57 -13.96 9.30 6.23
C PHE A 57 -14.71 9.71 4.99
N ALA A 58 -14.96 8.75 4.11
CA ALA A 58 -15.80 8.95 2.94
C ALA A 58 -17.23 9.29 3.35
N GLU A 59 -17.86 10.14 2.57
CA GLU A 59 -19.30 10.34 2.66
C GLU A 59 -20.04 9.10 2.13
N LYS A 60 -21.33 9.01 2.41
CA LYS A 60 -22.12 7.82 2.11
C LYS A 60 -22.20 7.51 0.61
N ASP A 61 -22.18 8.52 -0.22
CA ASP A 61 -22.28 8.45 -1.68
C ASP A 61 -20.93 8.37 -2.39
N GLU A 62 -19.82 8.54 -1.66
CA GLU A 62 -18.48 8.32 -2.20
C GLU A 62 -18.14 6.82 -2.18
N SER A 63 -17.53 6.34 -3.24
CA SER A 63 -17.12 4.93 -3.38
C SER A 63 -15.60 4.75 -3.39
N LEU A 64 -15.15 3.54 -3.04
CA LEU A 64 -13.75 3.13 -3.21
C LEU A 64 -13.23 3.45 -4.62
N THR A 65 -14.06 3.21 -5.65
CA THR A 65 -13.65 3.45 -7.04
C THR A 65 -13.50 4.93 -7.38
N ASP A 66 -14.16 5.85 -6.66
CA ASP A 66 -13.97 7.30 -6.86
C ASP A 66 -12.57 7.71 -6.43
N PHE A 67 -12.13 7.27 -5.26
CA PHE A 67 -10.77 7.51 -4.77
C PHE A 67 -9.72 6.84 -5.64
N ALA A 68 -9.98 5.60 -6.09
CA ALA A 68 -9.08 4.88 -6.99
C ALA A 68 -8.88 5.61 -8.32
N VAL A 69 -9.96 6.14 -8.91
CA VAL A 69 -9.90 6.94 -10.15
C VAL A 69 -9.11 8.22 -9.92
N ALA A 70 -9.37 8.93 -8.83
CA ALA A 70 -8.68 10.18 -8.52
C ALA A 70 -7.18 9.96 -8.29
N ALA A 71 -6.80 8.96 -7.48
CA ALA A 71 -5.40 8.60 -7.22
C ALA A 71 -4.68 8.13 -8.49
N GLY A 72 -5.34 7.30 -9.32
CA GLY A 72 -4.78 6.84 -10.59
C GLY A 72 -4.52 7.97 -11.58
N LYS A 73 -5.44 8.91 -11.70
CA LYS A 73 -5.25 10.11 -12.54
C LYS A 73 -4.11 10.98 -12.03
N ALA A 74 -4.02 11.21 -10.72
CA ALA A 74 -2.94 11.97 -10.12
C ALA A 74 -1.57 11.31 -10.36
N ALA A 75 -1.48 9.97 -10.26
CA ALA A 75 -0.25 9.24 -10.53
C ALA A 75 0.17 9.30 -12.01
N LEU A 76 -0.79 9.23 -12.93
CA LEU A 76 -0.53 9.39 -14.37
C LEU A 76 -0.05 10.81 -14.71
N GLU A 77 -0.65 11.83 -14.11
CA GLU A 77 -0.24 13.23 -14.25
C GLU A 77 1.19 13.45 -13.74
N ASP A 78 1.51 12.96 -12.54
CA ASP A 78 2.85 13.04 -11.94
C ASP A 78 3.90 12.30 -12.79
N ALA A 79 3.52 11.16 -13.38
CA ALA A 79 4.38 10.37 -14.28
C ALA A 79 4.54 11.00 -15.67
N GLY A 80 3.70 11.97 -16.07
CA GLY A 80 3.61 12.46 -17.43
C GLY A 80 3.22 11.38 -18.45
N VAL A 81 2.38 10.40 -18.03
CA VAL A 81 1.96 9.25 -18.83
C VAL A 81 0.51 9.43 -19.28
N ASP A 82 0.30 9.32 -20.60
CA ASP A 82 -1.06 9.33 -21.17
C ASP A 82 -1.79 8.03 -20.80
N PRO A 83 -3.08 8.07 -20.41
CA PRO A 83 -3.85 6.86 -20.10
C PRO A 83 -3.80 5.79 -21.21
N SER A 84 -3.71 6.17 -22.48
CA SER A 84 -3.61 5.23 -23.61
C SER A 84 -2.32 4.41 -23.63
N GLU A 85 -1.31 4.81 -22.87
CA GLU A 85 -0.04 4.09 -22.77
C GLU A 85 -0.04 2.99 -21.70
N VAL A 86 -1.05 2.97 -20.82
CA VAL A 86 -1.18 1.97 -19.76
C VAL A 86 -1.82 0.70 -20.31
N ASP A 87 -1.12 -0.39 -20.22
CA ASP A 87 -1.60 -1.68 -20.71
C ASP A 87 -2.09 -2.64 -19.62
N THR A 88 -1.82 -2.33 -18.35
CA THR A 88 -2.30 -3.13 -17.23
C THR A 88 -2.66 -2.27 -16.01
N VAL A 89 -3.78 -2.59 -15.36
CA VAL A 89 -4.22 -1.99 -14.09
C VAL A 89 -4.34 -3.07 -13.04
N ILE A 90 -3.63 -2.91 -11.94
CA ILE A 90 -3.70 -3.77 -10.75
C ILE A 90 -4.30 -2.95 -9.62
N LEU A 91 -5.36 -3.43 -9.01
CA LEU A 91 -6.05 -2.72 -7.93
C LEU A 91 -6.04 -3.54 -6.63
N PRO A 92 -4.99 -3.40 -5.80
CA PRO A 92 -5.01 -3.89 -4.43
C PRO A 92 -6.16 -3.30 -3.63
N ASN A 93 -7.03 -4.17 -3.12
CA ASN A 93 -8.14 -3.80 -2.23
C ASN A 93 -8.65 -5.01 -1.45
N CYS A 94 -9.34 -4.77 -0.35
CA CYS A 94 -10.07 -5.79 0.42
C CYS A 94 -11.46 -5.29 0.87
N THR A 95 -11.87 -4.10 0.46
CA THR A 95 -13.14 -3.48 0.88
C THR A 95 -14.10 -3.21 -0.28
N MET A 96 -13.82 -3.73 -1.48
CA MET A 96 -14.79 -3.67 -2.57
C MET A 96 -16.04 -4.46 -2.20
N PRO A 97 -17.24 -3.86 -2.25
CA PRO A 97 -18.47 -4.52 -1.79
C PRO A 97 -18.86 -5.76 -2.62
N THR A 98 -18.38 -5.84 -3.85
CA THR A 98 -18.69 -6.93 -4.78
C THR A 98 -17.43 -7.56 -5.33
N LEU A 99 -17.43 -8.89 -5.46
CA LEU A 99 -16.33 -9.62 -6.11
C LEU A 99 -16.45 -9.60 -7.64
N ILE A 100 -17.64 -9.41 -8.18
CA ILE A 100 -17.96 -9.45 -9.61
C ILE A 100 -18.91 -8.29 -9.93
N PRO A 101 -18.56 -7.44 -10.92
CA PRO A 101 -17.28 -7.34 -11.64
C PRO A 101 -16.14 -6.83 -10.74
N ASN A 102 -14.87 -7.01 -11.19
CA ASN A 102 -13.73 -6.45 -10.50
C ASN A 102 -13.73 -4.91 -10.58
N ALA A 103 -13.15 -4.24 -9.58
CA ALA A 103 -13.07 -2.79 -9.53
C ALA A 103 -12.05 -2.24 -10.53
N ALA A 104 -10.95 -2.95 -10.77
CA ALA A 104 -9.87 -2.50 -11.65
C ALA A 104 -10.36 -2.16 -13.07
N ALA A 105 -11.24 -2.99 -13.66
CA ALA A 105 -11.79 -2.75 -14.99
C ALA A 105 -12.69 -1.48 -15.02
N GLN A 106 -13.49 -1.25 -13.98
CA GLN A 106 -14.33 -0.05 -13.86
C GLN A 106 -13.48 1.22 -13.70
N VAL A 107 -12.46 1.14 -12.85
CA VAL A 107 -11.51 2.24 -12.59
C VAL A 107 -10.75 2.59 -13.85
N ALA A 108 -10.21 1.59 -14.58
CA ALA A 108 -9.52 1.80 -15.85
C ALA A 108 -10.39 2.54 -16.89
N ALA A 109 -11.63 2.11 -17.06
CA ALA A 109 -12.57 2.76 -17.97
C ALA A 109 -12.87 4.21 -17.56
N ARG A 110 -13.04 4.49 -16.27
CA ARG A 110 -13.31 5.84 -15.75
C ARG A 110 -12.08 6.77 -15.82
N ILE A 111 -10.86 6.22 -15.78
CA ILE A 111 -9.62 6.97 -16.01
C ILE A 111 -9.48 7.30 -17.52
N GLY A 112 -10.03 6.47 -18.39
CA GLY A 112 -9.89 6.58 -19.85
C GLY A 112 -8.79 5.69 -20.42
N ILE A 113 -8.38 4.64 -19.71
CA ILE A 113 -7.40 3.65 -20.18
C ILE A 113 -8.12 2.69 -21.14
N PRO A 114 -7.69 2.58 -22.43
CA PRO A 114 -8.39 1.76 -23.41
C PRO A 114 -7.99 0.29 -23.30
N SER A 115 -8.95 -0.56 -22.94
CA SER A 115 -8.83 -2.05 -22.95
C SER A 115 -7.57 -2.64 -22.29
N PRO A 116 -7.20 -2.21 -21.07
CA PRO A 116 -6.03 -2.78 -20.38
C PRO A 116 -6.34 -4.20 -19.87
N GLY A 117 -5.30 -4.98 -19.57
CA GLY A 117 -5.44 -6.07 -18.61
C GLY A 117 -5.80 -5.46 -17.24
N ALA A 118 -6.88 -5.92 -16.60
CA ALA A 118 -7.33 -5.31 -15.34
C ALA A 118 -7.80 -6.36 -14.35
N PHE A 119 -7.26 -6.33 -13.13
CA PHE A 119 -7.64 -7.25 -12.06
C PHE A 119 -7.45 -6.66 -10.67
N ASP A 120 -8.31 -7.09 -9.75
CA ASP A 120 -8.15 -6.80 -8.33
C ASP A 120 -7.17 -7.78 -7.71
N LEU A 121 -6.44 -7.31 -6.69
CA LEU A 121 -5.49 -8.11 -5.93
C LEU A 121 -5.82 -8.00 -4.45
N ASN A 122 -6.05 -9.13 -3.79
CA ASN A 122 -6.30 -9.15 -2.35
C ASN A 122 -5.14 -9.81 -1.60
N ALA A 123 -4.31 -8.98 -0.97
CA ALA A 123 -3.34 -9.33 0.06
C ALA A 123 -3.49 -8.37 1.26
N ALA A 124 -4.72 -7.90 1.48
CA ALA A 124 -5.08 -6.91 2.49
C ALA A 124 -4.09 -5.73 2.51
N CYS A 125 -3.62 -5.32 3.69
CA CYS A 125 -2.72 -4.18 3.83
C CYS A 125 -1.33 -4.38 3.19
N ALA A 126 -0.94 -5.59 2.81
CA ALA A 126 0.27 -5.86 2.02
C ALA A 126 0.05 -5.64 0.51
N GLY A 127 -1.18 -5.40 0.10
CA GLY A 127 -1.62 -5.39 -1.30
C GLY A 127 -0.79 -4.51 -2.21
N PHE A 128 -0.40 -3.29 -1.78
CA PHE A 128 0.42 -2.42 -2.61
C PHE A 128 1.80 -3.03 -2.93
N CYS A 129 2.51 -3.57 -1.94
CA CYS A 129 3.81 -4.22 -2.18
C CYS A 129 3.68 -5.46 -3.08
N TYR A 130 2.61 -6.24 -2.92
CA TYR A 130 2.29 -7.35 -3.84
C TYR A 130 2.04 -6.84 -5.26
N GLY A 131 1.21 -5.80 -5.40
CA GLY A 131 0.90 -5.19 -6.70
C GLY A 131 2.12 -4.59 -7.38
N LEU A 132 3.00 -3.93 -6.63
CA LEU A 132 4.25 -3.36 -7.14
C LEU A 132 5.20 -4.46 -7.62
N GLY A 133 5.32 -5.56 -6.86
CA GLY A 133 6.11 -6.73 -7.25
C GLY A 133 5.60 -7.35 -8.55
N VAL A 134 4.29 -7.60 -8.63
CA VAL A 134 3.65 -8.14 -9.85
C VAL A 134 3.85 -7.20 -11.04
N ALA A 135 3.67 -5.88 -10.86
CA ALA A 135 3.89 -4.90 -11.92
C ALA A 135 5.32 -4.93 -12.46
N SER A 136 6.30 -4.95 -11.55
CA SER A 136 7.72 -5.08 -11.92
C SER A 136 7.99 -6.35 -12.72
N ASP A 137 7.46 -7.48 -12.29
CA ASP A 137 7.68 -8.77 -12.95
C ASP A 137 6.97 -8.84 -14.32
N LEU A 138 5.76 -8.29 -14.47
CA LEU A 138 5.08 -8.20 -15.77
C LEU A 138 5.87 -7.39 -16.80
N ILE A 139 6.47 -6.28 -16.37
CA ILE A 139 7.31 -5.42 -17.22
C ILE A 139 8.60 -6.16 -17.61
N ARG A 140 9.27 -6.75 -16.65
CA ARG A 140 10.52 -7.49 -16.87
C ARG A 140 10.31 -8.75 -17.72
N ALA A 141 9.15 -9.39 -17.60
CA ALA A 141 8.77 -10.52 -18.44
C ALA A 141 8.30 -10.11 -19.85
N GLY A 142 8.09 -8.83 -20.12
CA GLY A 142 7.57 -8.33 -21.41
C GLY A 142 6.06 -8.54 -21.60
N SER A 143 5.34 -8.85 -20.53
CA SER A 143 3.86 -8.98 -20.57
C SER A 143 3.17 -7.62 -20.50
N ALA A 144 3.81 -6.60 -19.94
CA ALA A 144 3.34 -5.21 -19.87
C ALA A 144 4.50 -4.25 -20.13
N LYS A 145 4.19 -3.01 -20.51
CA LYS A 145 5.16 -1.90 -20.67
C LYS A 145 4.94 -0.83 -19.60
N LYS A 146 3.68 -0.52 -19.31
CA LYS A 146 3.29 0.41 -18.25
C LYS A 146 2.13 -0.18 -17.46
N VAL A 147 2.30 -0.23 -16.15
CA VAL A 147 1.32 -0.78 -15.21
C VAL A 147 0.93 0.30 -14.22
N LEU A 148 -0.37 0.49 -14.03
CA LEU A 148 -0.92 1.34 -12.98
C LEU A 148 -1.33 0.46 -11.80
N VAL A 149 -0.68 0.65 -10.65
CA VAL A 149 -0.99 -0.03 -9.39
C VAL A 149 -1.72 0.93 -8.47
N ILE A 150 -2.93 0.60 -8.02
CA ILE A 150 -3.77 1.48 -7.20
C ILE A 150 -4.22 0.73 -5.95
N GLY A 151 -3.64 1.03 -4.79
CA GLY A 151 -4.21 0.61 -3.50
C GLY A 151 -5.40 1.50 -3.15
N ALA A 152 -6.58 0.94 -2.92
CA ALA A 152 -7.78 1.73 -2.62
C ALA A 152 -8.70 1.01 -1.63
N GLU A 153 -9.18 1.76 -0.62
CA GLU A 153 -10.04 1.19 0.43
C GLU A 153 -11.11 2.19 0.89
N LYS A 154 -12.29 1.64 1.21
CA LYS A 154 -13.32 2.30 2.01
C LYS A 154 -13.60 1.45 3.24
N LEU A 155 -12.71 1.53 4.22
CA LEU A 155 -12.74 0.68 5.42
C LEU A 155 -13.88 1.06 6.37
N THR A 156 -14.34 2.32 6.32
CA THR A 156 -15.42 2.80 7.18
C THR A 156 -16.73 2.03 6.99
N ASP A 157 -16.98 1.47 5.80
CA ASP A 157 -18.14 0.60 5.54
C ASP A 157 -18.00 -0.79 6.20
N SER A 158 -16.78 -1.19 6.54
CA SER A 158 -16.45 -2.50 7.11
C SER A 158 -16.00 -2.43 8.57
N VAL A 159 -16.20 -1.31 9.24
CA VAL A 159 -15.88 -1.12 10.67
C VAL A 159 -17.16 -1.09 11.48
N ASP A 160 -17.20 -1.87 12.57
CA ASP A 160 -18.27 -1.77 13.57
C ASP A 160 -18.07 -0.46 14.37
N PRO A 161 -18.97 0.52 14.24
CA PRO A 161 -18.83 1.81 14.94
C PRO A 161 -18.92 1.69 16.46
N THR A 162 -19.37 0.54 16.98
CA THR A 162 -19.45 0.27 18.41
C THR A 162 -18.18 -0.41 18.95
N ASP A 163 -17.32 -0.94 18.06
CA ASP A 163 -16.04 -1.52 18.43
C ASP A 163 -14.96 -0.44 18.54
N ARG A 164 -14.83 0.13 19.75
CA ARG A 164 -13.84 1.17 20.02
C ARG A 164 -12.40 0.78 19.63
N ALA A 165 -12.05 -0.49 19.70
CA ALA A 165 -10.68 -0.94 19.44
C ALA A 165 -10.31 -0.81 17.95
N ASN A 166 -11.29 -1.00 17.06
CA ASN A 166 -11.13 -0.96 15.61
C ASN A 166 -11.58 0.37 14.99
N ALA A 167 -12.69 0.95 15.49
CA ALA A 167 -13.27 2.16 14.90
C ALA A 167 -12.36 3.40 14.94
N ILE A 168 -11.41 3.44 15.89
CA ILE A 168 -10.45 4.55 16.01
C ILE A 168 -9.27 4.45 15.02
N ILE A 169 -9.08 3.31 14.34
CA ILE A 169 -7.88 3.00 13.57
C ILE A 169 -8.10 3.28 12.07
N PHE A 170 -9.16 2.72 11.51
CA PHE A 170 -9.36 2.64 10.08
C PHE A 170 -9.86 3.94 9.45
N ALA A 171 -9.51 4.12 8.19
CA ALA A 171 -9.84 5.29 7.38
C ALA A 171 -9.94 4.92 5.90
N ASP A 172 -10.37 5.87 5.07
CA ASP A 172 -10.63 5.70 3.65
C ASP A 172 -9.61 6.46 2.81
N GLY A 173 -9.32 5.95 1.62
CA GLY A 173 -8.44 6.61 0.67
C GLY A 173 -7.85 5.68 -0.38
N ALA A 174 -7.10 6.26 -1.28
CA ALA A 174 -6.37 5.55 -2.32
C ALA A 174 -4.99 6.18 -2.56
N GLY A 175 -4.04 5.32 -2.97
CA GLY A 175 -2.75 5.76 -3.44
C GLY A 175 -2.31 4.89 -4.62
N ALA A 176 -1.64 5.50 -5.60
CA ALA A 176 -1.32 4.85 -6.86
C ALA A 176 0.12 5.09 -7.28
N ALA A 177 0.68 4.14 -8.02
CA ALA A 177 1.98 4.23 -8.67
C ALA A 177 1.86 3.84 -10.14
N VAL A 178 2.50 4.61 -11.02
CA VAL A 178 2.74 4.20 -12.40
C VAL A 178 4.11 3.54 -12.48
N VAL A 179 4.14 2.32 -12.98
CA VAL A 179 5.37 1.52 -13.12
C VAL A 179 5.68 1.35 -14.61
N GLY A 180 6.91 1.61 -15.00
CA GLY A 180 7.38 1.47 -16.38
C GLY A 180 8.71 0.74 -16.47
N ALA A 181 9.10 0.44 -17.72
CA ALA A 181 10.40 -0.17 -18.02
C ALA A 181 11.55 0.78 -17.72
N SER A 182 12.71 0.24 -17.34
CA SER A 182 13.97 0.95 -17.22
C SER A 182 15.14 0.09 -17.67
N ASP A 183 16.23 0.74 -18.09
CA ASP A 183 17.46 0.05 -18.47
C ASP A 183 18.20 -0.53 -17.26
N GLU A 184 18.09 0.13 -16.11
CA GLU A 184 18.63 -0.33 -14.84
C GLU A 184 17.50 -0.68 -13.85
N PRO A 185 17.69 -1.67 -12.97
CA PRO A 185 16.71 -2.01 -11.95
C PRO A 185 16.57 -0.90 -10.90
N GLU A 186 15.43 -0.22 -10.88
CA GLU A 186 15.08 0.78 -9.86
C GLU A 186 13.98 0.28 -8.90
N ILE A 187 13.40 -0.89 -9.19
CA ILE A 187 12.55 -1.64 -8.25
C ILE A 187 13.24 -2.97 -7.99
N GLY A 188 13.61 -3.21 -6.74
CA GLY A 188 14.23 -4.44 -6.28
C GLY A 188 13.26 -5.64 -6.28
N PRO A 189 13.76 -6.86 -6.13
CA PRO A 189 12.93 -8.04 -5.96
C PRO A 189 12.03 -7.90 -4.73
N VAL A 190 10.79 -8.40 -4.83
CA VAL A 190 9.88 -8.44 -3.69
C VAL A 190 10.25 -9.62 -2.78
N SER A 191 10.30 -9.36 -1.46
CA SER A 191 10.34 -10.40 -0.43
C SER A 191 8.97 -10.52 0.20
N TRP A 192 8.24 -11.58 -0.08
CA TRP A 192 6.86 -11.78 0.37
C TRP A 192 6.63 -13.15 1.00
N GLY A 193 5.54 -13.25 1.72
CA GLY A 193 5.13 -14.50 2.36
C GLY A 193 3.84 -14.37 3.14
N SER A 194 3.48 -15.45 3.81
CA SER A 194 2.27 -15.51 4.62
C SER A 194 2.46 -16.37 5.87
N ALA A 195 1.58 -16.15 6.86
CA ALA A 195 1.44 -16.94 8.07
C ALA A 195 -0.04 -17.34 8.21
N GLY A 196 -0.47 -18.26 7.35
CA GLY A 196 -1.87 -18.71 7.26
C GLY A 196 -2.39 -19.44 8.51
N ASP A 197 -1.50 -19.89 9.38
CA ASP A 197 -1.82 -20.41 10.72
C ASP A 197 -2.31 -19.31 11.70
N LEU A 198 -2.18 -18.03 11.31
CA LEU A 198 -2.62 -16.88 12.10
C LEU A 198 -3.84 -16.17 11.47
N VAL A 199 -4.60 -16.85 10.62
CA VAL A 199 -5.76 -16.29 9.91
C VAL A 199 -6.80 -15.69 10.85
N ASP A 200 -6.96 -16.23 12.06
CA ASP A 200 -7.92 -15.79 13.06
C ASP A 200 -7.53 -14.47 13.76
N LEU A 201 -6.36 -13.91 13.47
CA LEU A 201 -5.95 -12.65 14.08
C LEU A 201 -6.58 -11.42 13.42
N ILE A 202 -6.88 -11.49 12.10
CA ILE A 202 -7.57 -10.42 11.37
C ILE A 202 -8.47 -11.08 10.33
N TYR A 203 -9.78 -10.91 10.46
CA TYR A 203 -10.76 -11.50 9.54
C TYR A 203 -12.06 -10.69 9.48
N MET A 204 -12.93 -11.02 8.51
CA MET A 204 -14.28 -10.44 8.43
C MET A 204 -15.21 -11.21 9.35
N ARG A 205 -15.70 -10.56 10.40
CA ARG A 205 -16.72 -11.10 11.31
C ARG A 205 -18.10 -10.91 10.69
N ASP A 206 -18.89 -11.98 10.65
CA ASP A 206 -20.27 -12.00 10.11
C ASP A 206 -20.36 -11.48 8.65
N ASP A 207 -19.30 -11.70 7.86
CA ASP A 207 -19.16 -11.21 6.48
C ASP A 207 -19.38 -9.69 6.34
N LYS A 208 -19.21 -8.93 7.42
CA LYS A 208 -19.53 -7.51 7.47
C LYS A 208 -18.44 -6.64 8.08
N TYR A 209 -17.93 -7.00 9.23
CA TYR A 209 -17.04 -6.16 10.00
C TYR A 209 -15.64 -6.75 10.15
N ILE A 210 -14.64 -5.92 9.98
CA ILE A 210 -13.25 -6.29 10.25
C ILE A 210 -13.07 -6.48 11.76
N TYR A 211 -12.64 -7.66 12.14
CA TYR A 211 -12.18 -7.97 13.47
C TYR A 211 -10.66 -8.12 13.48
N GLN A 212 -9.99 -7.58 14.49
CA GLN A 212 -8.58 -7.86 14.73
C GLN A 212 -8.29 -8.08 16.22
N GLU A 213 -7.49 -9.09 16.51
CA GLU A 213 -6.93 -9.33 17.83
C GLU A 213 -5.69 -8.43 18.01
N GLY A 214 -5.91 -7.15 18.37
CA GLY A 214 -4.94 -6.07 18.28
C GLY A 214 -3.64 -6.32 19.04
N GLN A 215 -3.66 -6.99 20.20
CA GLN A 215 -2.44 -7.27 20.98
C GLN A 215 -1.55 -8.31 20.32
N SER A 216 -2.13 -9.37 19.73
CA SER A 216 -1.38 -10.42 19.05
C SER A 216 -0.84 -9.92 17.73
N VAL A 217 -1.63 -9.16 16.98
CA VAL A 217 -1.19 -8.46 15.75
C VAL A 217 -0.02 -7.52 16.07
N PHE A 218 -0.11 -6.72 17.11
CA PHE A 218 0.97 -5.83 17.54
C PHE A 218 2.25 -6.59 17.87
N ARG A 219 2.16 -7.65 18.66
CA ARG A 219 3.33 -8.50 19.02
C ARG A 219 3.95 -9.14 17.80
N TRP A 220 3.12 -9.66 16.90
CA TRP A 220 3.60 -10.28 15.67
C TRP A 220 4.29 -9.23 14.79
N ALA A 221 3.66 -8.10 14.52
CA ALA A 221 4.21 -7.04 13.66
C ALA A 221 5.54 -6.51 14.21
N THR A 222 5.59 -6.16 15.50
CA THR A 222 6.82 -5.65 16.13
C THR A 222 7.95 -6.68 16.19
N THR A 223 7.65 -7.98 16.04
CA THR A 223 8.64 -9.05 16.07
C THR A 223 9.09 -9.46 14.68
N LYS A 224 8.16 -9.60 13.73
CA LYS A 224 8.38 -10.25 12.42
C LYS A 224 8.68 -9.26 11.28
N ILE A 225 8.15 -8.03 11.34
CA ILE A 225 8.22 -7.14 10.16
C ILE A 225 9.63 -6.59 9.93
N ALA A 226 10.39 -6.26 10.97
CA ALA A 226 11.76 -5.81 10.78
C ALA A 226 12.67 -6.88 10.13
N PRO A 227 12.64 -8.16 10.50
CA PRO A 227 13.30 -9.23 9.75
C PRO A 227 12.88 -9.31 8.27
N ILE A 228 11.58 -9.12 7.96
CA ILE A 228 11.08 -9.11 6.58
C ILE A 228 11.65 -7.90 5.81
N ALA A 229 11.69 -6.73 6.44
CA ALA A 229 12.32 -5.53 5.89
C ALA A 229 13.83 -5.76 5.59
N MET A 230 14.54 -6.42 6.49
CA MET A 230 15.94 -6.78 6.29
C MET A 230 16.11 -7.76 5.13
N GLN A 231 15.23 -8.76 5.02
CA GLN A 231 15.27 -9.70 3.90
C GLN A 231 14.98 -9.01 2.56
N ALA A 232 14.07 -8.03 2.54
CA ALA A 232 13.80 -7.23 1.32
C ALA A 232 15.03 -6.46 0.86
N LEU A 233 15.83 -5.91 1.78
CA LEU A 233 17.11 -5.27 1.47
C LEU A 233 18.15 -6.29 0.96
N GLU A 234 18.26 -7.43 1.63
CA GLU A 234 19.21 -8.49 1.24
C GLU A 234 18.97 -8.96 -0.20
N VAL A 235 17.70 -9.26 -0.57
CA VAL A 235 17.40 -9.70 -1.95
C VAL A 235 17.57 -8.59 -2.99
N ALA A 236 17.48 -7.31 -2.56
CA ALA A 236 17.78 -6.16 -3.40
C ALA A 236 19.29 -5.83 -3.48
N GLY A 237 20.14 -6.53 -2.73
CA GLY A 237 21.58 -6.26 -2.66
C GLY A 237 21.94 -4.99 -1.90
N LEU A 238 21.04 -4.52 -1.03
CA LEU A 238 21.18 -3.29 -0.25
C LEU A 238 21.49 -3.59 1.22
N LYS A 239 22.10 -2.61 1.88
CA LYS A 239 22.31 -2.60 3.33
C LYS A 239 21.32 -1.66 4.00
N PRO A 240 21.03 -1.82 5.29
CA PRO A 240 20.20 -0.88 6.02
C PRO A 240 20.66 0.58 5.95
N SER A 241 22.00 0.80 5.86
CA SER A 241 22.60 2.13 5.70
C SER A 241 22.28 2.82 4.37
N ASP A 242 21.81 2.08 3.38
CA ASP A 242 21.49 2.61 2.04
C ASP A 242 20.06 3.16 1.97
N VAL A 243 19.24 2.89 3.00
CA VAL A 243 17.83 3.35 3.05
C VAL A 243 17.75 4.81 3.45
N ASP A 244 17.16 5.62 2.58
CA ASP A 244 16.86 7.02 2.84
C ASP A 244 15.50 7.19 3.50
N VAL A 245 14.50 6.43 3.02
CA VAL A 245 13.10 6.54 3.43
C VAL A 245 12.53 5.16 3.77
N LEU A 246 11.98 5.01 4.97
CA LEU A 246 11.26 3.83 5.41
C LEU A 246 9.75 4.10 5.42
N ILE A 247 8.99 3.32 4.67
CA ILE A 247 7.53 3.41 4.61
C ILE A 247 6.89 2.07 4.96
N PRO A 248 6.71 1.75 6.25
CA PRO A 248 5.90 0.61 6.65
C PRO A 248 4.42 0.91 6.38
N HIS A 249 3.62 -0.14 6.21
CA HIS A 249 2.16 -0.01 6.31
C HIS A 249 1.78 0.80 7.56
N GLN A 250 0.94 1.80 7.37
CA GLN A 250 0.51 2.74 8.40
C GLN A 250 -0.62 2.13 9.27
N ALA A 251 -0.29 1.02 9.96
CA ALA A 251 -1.23 0.30 10.82
C ALA A 251 -1.40 0.95 12.20
N ASN A 252 -0.28 1.39 12.77
CA ASN A 252 -0.18 1.94 14.12
C ASN A 252 1.20 2.60 14.25
N LEU A 253 1.26 3.84 14.74
CA LEU A 253 2.52 4.59 14.84
C LEU A 253 3.58 3.85 15.68
N ARG A 254 3.16 3.20 16.77
CA ARG A 254 4.08 2.42 17.64
C ARG A 254 4.69 1.22 16.93
N ILE A 255 3.99 0.62 15.96
CA ILE A 255 4.55 -0.45 15.11
C ILE A 255 5.58 0.15 14.15
N VAL A 256 5.25 1.26 13.50
CA VAL A 256 6.18 2.00 12.61
C VAL A 256 7.48 2.34 13.34
N GLU A 257 7.37 2.94 14.52
CA GLU A 257 8.53 3.30 15.37
C GLU A 257 9.35 2.07 15.78
N ALA A 258 8.68 0.94 16.13
CA ALA A 258 9.37 -0.29 16.50
C ALA A 258 10.17 -0.89 15.32
N ILE A 259 9.61 -0.83 14.11
CA ILE A 259 10.30 -1.27 12.89
C ILE A 259 11.52 -0.37 12.64
N ALA A 260 11.34 0.94 12.65
CA ALA A 260 12.41 1.92 12.45
C ALA A 260 13.55 1.75 13.47
N LYS A 261 13.20 1.61 14.76
CA LYS A 261 14.19 1.34 15.82
C LYS A 261 15.01 0.10 15.56
N LYS A 262 14.36 -0.99 15.10
CA LYS A 262 15.06 -2.24 14.79
C LYS A 262 15.95 -2.10 13.55
N LEU A 263 15.53 -1.39 12.51
CA LEU A 263 16.39 -1.12 11.36
C LEU A 263 17.62 -0.31 11.75
N ARG A 264 17.49 0.75 12.56
CA ARG A 264 18.60 1.53 13.09
C ARG A 264 19.56 0.66 13.91
N ALA A 265 19.04 -0.21 14.77
CA ALA A 265 19.84 -1.16 15.53
C ALA A 265 20.60 -2.17 14.64
N ASN A 266 20.20 -2.36 13.38
CA ASN A 266 20.84 -3.19 12.38
C ASN A 266 21.63 -2.38 11.33
N GLY A 267 21.93 -1.11 11.61
CA GLY A 267 22.84 -0.29 10.80
C GLY A 267 22.16 0.70 9.84
N ALA A 268 20.82 0.88 9.90
CA ALA A 268 20.20 1.99 9.20
C ALA A 268 20.65 3.33 9.83
N ARG A 269 20.71 4.37 9.00
CA ARG A 269 21.16 5.70 9.43
C ARG A 269 20.18 6.31 10.44
N GLU A 270 20.69 7.10 11.36
CA GLU A 270 19.84 7.82 12.34
C GLU A 270 18.95 8.85 11.66
N ASP A 271 19.42 9.47 10.57
CA ASP A 271 18.69 10.46 9.77
C ASP A 271 17.75 9.84 8.72
N MET A 272 17.66 8.50 8.63
CA MET A 272 16.66 7.81 7.81
C MET A 272 15.26 8.35 8.11
N VAL A 273 14.59 8.87 7.08
CA VAL A 273 13.23 9.41 7.21
C VAL A 273 12.24 8.25 7.35
N VAL A 274 11.30 8.39 8.26
CA VAL A 274 10.28 7.35 8.54
C VAL A 274 8.90 7.94 8.34
N ALA A 275 8.08 7.29 7.53
CA ALA A 275 6.70 7.71 7.30
C ALA A 275 5.89 7.65 8.60
N ASP A 276 5.20 8.73 8.92
CA ASP A 276 4.29 8.85 10.06
C ASP A 276 2.90 9.35 9.66
N ASP A 277 2.55 9.13 8.42
CA ASP A 277 1.31 9.56 7.76
C ASP A 277 0.04 9.05 8.48
N ILE A 278 0.15 7.95 9.20
CA ILE A 278 -0.90 7.41 10.08
C ILE A 278 -1.51 8.47 11.01
N LYS A 279 -0.73 9.47 11.41
CA LYS A 279 -1.19 10.54 12.31
C LYS A 279 -2.36 11.33 11.74
N TYR A 280 -2.38 11.53 10.42
CA TYR A 280 -3.33 12.40 9.73
C TYR A 280 -4.23 11.65 8.73
N SER A 281 -3.79 10.48 8.28
CA SER A 281 -4.52 9.66 7.31
C SER A 281 -5.26 8.48 7.95
N GLY A 282 -4.87 8.07 9.17
CA GLY A 282 -5.35 6.82 9.74
C GLY A 282 -4.83 5.59 8.98
N ASN A 283 -5.40 4.43 9.26
CA ASN A 283 -5.06 3.19 8.57
C ASN A 283 -5.96 3.01 7.33
N THR A 284 -5.41 3.23 6.16
CA THR A 284 -6.07 3.05 4.85
C THR A 284 -5.67 1.74 4.16
N SER A 285 -5.26 0.71 4.93
CA SER A 285 -4.91 -0.65 4.44
C SER A 285 -3.95 -0.62 3.25
N SER A 286 -4.35 -1.15 2.08
CA SER A 286 -3.52 -1.24 0.88
C SER A 286 -3.11 0.12 0.29
N ALA A 287 -3.85 1.17 0.58
CA ALA A 287 -3.55 2.53 0.12
C ALA A 287 -2.46 3.23 0.95
N SER A 288 -2.17 2.76 2.16
CA SER A 288 -1.40 3.51 3.15
C SER A 288 0.05 3.80 2.75
N ILE A 289 0.72 2.89 2.05
CA ILE A 289 2.11 3.06 1.60
C ILE A 289 2.21 4.09 0.47
N PRO A 290 1.49 3.95 -0.67
CA PRO A 290 1.58 4.92 -1.76
C PRO A 290 1.02 6.30 -1.37
N LEU A 291 0.03 6.37 -0.48
CA LEU A 291 -0.51 7.61 0.05
C LEU A 291 0.53 8.33 0.91
N ALA A 292 1.18 7.62 1.83
CA ALA A 292 2.26 8.18 2.63
C ALA A 292 3.44 8.67 1.76
N LEU A 293 3.83 7.92 0.72
CA LEU A 293 4.89 8.32 -0.19
C LEU A 293 4.53 9.61 -0.95
N ASP A 294 3.30 9.72 -1.46
CA ASP A 294 2.84 10.93 -2.15
C ASP A 294 2.87 12.15 -1.24
N HIS A 295 2.38 12.02 -0.01
CA HIS A 295 2.43 13.09 0.99
C HIS A 295 3.88 13.49 1.34
N MET A 296 4.76 12.51 1.52
CA MET A 296 6.17 12.77 1.80
C MET A 296 6.88 13.47 0.64
N ARG A 297 6.58 13.10 -0.61
CA ARG A 297 7.11 13.79 -1.79
C ARG A 297 6.60 15.23 -1.88
N LYS A 298 5.31 15.47 -1.69
CA LYS A 298 4.72 16.82 -1.64
C LYS A 298 5.29 17.68 -0.53
N ALA A 299 5.63 17.08 0.61
CA ALA A 299 6.29 17.77 1.73
C ALA A 299 7.81 17.92 1.54
N GLY A 300 8.41 17.31 0.51
CA GLY A 300 9.85 17.33 0.26
C GLY A 300 10.69 16.49 1.24
N THR A 301 10.05 15.59 1.99
CA THR A 301 10.72 14.67 2.94
C THR A 301 11.15 13.37 2.29
N ALA A 302 10.52 12.96 1.18
CA ALA A 302 11.02 11.97 0.24
C ALA A 302 11.35 12.68 -1.08
N LYS A 303 12.53 12.43 -1.62
CA LYS A 303 13.07 13.15 -2.79
C LYS A 303 13.33 12.19 -3.94
N PRO A 304 13.27 12.67 -5.19
CA PRO A 304 13.68 11.87 -6.33
C PRO A 304 15.10 11.31 -6.13
N GLY A 305 15.26 10.01 -6.35
CA GLY A 305 16.52 9.29 -6.17
C GLY A 305 16.73 8.68 -4.80
N ASP A 306 15.92 9.00 -3.78
CA ASP A 306 15.99 8.35 -2.47
C ASP A 306 15.70 6.85 -2.57
N VAL A 307 16.44 6.04 -1.82
CA VAL A 307 16.14 4.62 -1.64
C VAL A 307 15.01 4.45 -0.66
N VAL A 308 13.85 4.05 -1.16
CA VAL A 308 12.64 3.78 -0.37
C VAL A 308 12.59 2.29 -0.02
N LEU A 309 12.40 1.99 1.25
CA LEU A 309 12.04 0.65 1.73
C LEU A 309 10.58 0.64 2.15
N ALA A 310 9.72 0.01 1.35
CA ALA A 310 8.31 -0.22 1.68
C ALA A 310 8.10 -1.60 2.29
N VAL A 311 7.28 -1.69 3.33
CA VAL A 311 6.95 -2.97 3.99
C VAL A 311 5.48 -3.03 4.34
N GLY A 312 4.72 -3.83 3.59
CA GLY A 312 3.29 -4.09 3.80
C GLY A 312 3.06 -5.35 4.63
N PHE A 313 2.05 -5.33 5.48
CA PHE A 313 1.60 -6.50 6.25
C PHE A 313 0.14 -6.32 6.70
N GLY A 314 -0.60 -7.41 6.78
CA GLY A 314 -2.02 -7.36 7.14
C GLY A 314 -2.66 -8.74 7.26
N ALA A 315 -3.98 -8.77 7.08
CA ALA A 315 -4.76 -9.99 7.16
C ALA A 315 -4.21 -11.12 6.28
N GLY A 316 -4.37 -12.37 6.76
CA GLY A 316 -3.89 -13.57 6.12
C GLY A 316 -3.09 -14.50 7.06
N LEU A 317 -2.10 -14.12 7.90
CA LEU A 317 -1.41 -12.87 7.72
C LEU A 317 -0.57 -12.90 6.44
N SER A 318 -0.59 -11.80 5.70
CA SER A 318 0.24 -11.63 4.50
C SER A 318 1.25 -10.50 4.72
N TYR A 319 2.42 -10.61 4.12
CA TYR A 319 3.44 -9.57 4.21
C TYR A 319 4.29 -9.49 2.95
N ALA A 320 4.82 -8.31 2.67
CA ALA A 320 5.79 -8.10 1.60
C ALA A 320 6.68 -6.90 1.92
N GLY A 321 7.96 -7.01 1.58
CA GLY A 321 8.90 -5.91 1.61
C GLY A 321 9.55 -5.72 0.25
N GLN A 322 9.80 -4.47 -0.14
CA GLN A 322 10.42 -4.13 -1.41
C GLN A 322 11.16 -2.80 -1.32
N ALA A 323 12.37 -2.76 -1.87
CA ALA A 323 13.12 -1.51 -2.02
C ALA A 323 12.94 -0.98 -3.45
N PHE A 324 12.83 0.34 -3.59
CA PHE A 324 12.77 0.99 -4.89
C PHE A 324 13.31 2.43 -4.81
N ILE A 325 13.62 3.01 -5.96
CA ILE A 325 14.05 4.41 -6.06
C ILE A 325 12.81 5.32 -6.14
N CYS A 326 12.80 6.35 -5.32
CA CYS A 326 11.75 7.38 -5.31
C CYS A 326 11.71 8.12 -6.67
N PRO A 327 10.55 8.23 -7.33
CA PRO A 327 10.42 8.93 -8.61
C PRO A 327 10.55 10.44 -8.49
#